data_0fa97f9655cebccb72d24e2bb4f50d54
#
_entry.id   0fa97f9655cebccb72d24e2bb4f50d54
#
_cell.length_a   1.000
_cell.length_b   1.000
_cell.length_c   1.000
_cell.angle_alpha   90.00
_cell.angle_beta   90.00
_cell.angle_gamma   90.00
#
_symmetry.space_group_name_H-M   'P 1'
#
loop_
_entity.id
_entity.type
_entity.pdbx_description
1 polymer ?
#
loop_
_entity_poly.entity_id
_entity_poly.type
_entity_poly.pdbx_seq_one_letter_code
_entity_poly.pdbx_strand_id
1 'polypeptide(L)'
;MRCIDERRQMPFDGVNDELVELLFYEKPDDCMFVAVKGMFNVGRHNKLIPEGYALCCVFELGAIMADTQLPQALYWFTKKQLNECKFSLMDESLRRSLLKNRRSLSRVISSDVYLEYLRSCERYVGSGANTAHLVGGQFYSVKIADLVDGRYDPEYYSPKIRSLRKELDGKDVVRLGDVAEVVRPKDVKGGVQNVLVMHGRDVKLPPVLEDLEEGDETSVVLRNGDLVLTSMGDVRAVVYEGADDRDVYAGRTCYVVRPHSVSAEYLCLYLSSEVAKLILTSDMGGVYIKHLSLQALREFPIVRPHMGEEYYRAEYAILAGRASRSYEDLSSLRSEGHHIVEAVLDREIASRISAYIDEQLRTFLSSDIDELNACFSAGAYKAAIILAGSILEAVLIDWLSEIDHVNYFEQPYYVRDSRTGRDKRADLIDYINEIKYIEKPRWVKEADMAHKIRKKRNLVHAQLCISEGAVGEESARMVIDYLDQVLKTRGIRSVRG
;
A
#
# COMPACT_ATOMS: atom_id res chain seq x y z
N MET A 1 -12.07 -34.50 15.32
CA MET A 1 -12.20 -33.91 14.00
C MET A 1 -13.16 -34.81 13.20
N ARG A 2 -14.41 -34.39 13.04
CA ARG A 2 -15.34 -35.08 12.16
C ARG A 2 -15.17 -34.44 10.79
N CYS A 3 -14.48 -35.12 9.85
CA CYS A 3 -14.54 -34.79 8.45
C CYS A 3 -15.94 -35.16 7.95
N ILE A 4 -16.69 -34.21 7.43
CA ILE A 4 -17.96 -34.48 6.76
C ILE A 4 -17.62 -35.22 5.48
N ASP A 5 -18.21 -36.42 5.30
CA ASP A 5 -17.94 -37.33 4.18
C ASP A 5 -18.30 -36.63 2.84
N GLU A 6 -17.33 -36.58 1.93
CA GLU A 6 -17.34 -35.84 0.65
C GLU A 6 -18.36 -36.30 -0.39
N ARG A 7 -19.29 -37.21 -0.07
CA ARG A 7 -20.15 -37.87 -1.04
C ARG A 7 -21.44 -37.15 -1.42
N ARG A 8 -21.69 -35.98 -0.81
CA ARG A 8 -22.77 -35.11 -1.32
C ARG A 8 -22.14 -33.95 -2.09
N GLN A 9 -22.24 -34.01 -3.43
CA GLN A 9 -22.01 -32.86 -4.29
C GLN A 9 -22.90 -31.72 -3.78
N MET A 10 -22.30 -30.79 -3.05
CA MET A 10 -22.99 -29.57 -2.66
C MET A 10 -22.98 -28.60 -3.83
N PRO A 11 -24.12 -28.01 -4.19
CA PRO A 11 -24.11 -26.90 -5.10
C PRO A 11 -23.29 -25.76 -4.51
N PHE A 12 -22.49 -25.10 -5.32
CA PHE A 12 -21.48 -24.10 -4.98
C PHE A 12 -22.03 -22.80 -4.38
N ASP A 13 -23.28 -22.71 -4.03
CA ASP A 13 -23.99 -21.49 -3.61
C ASP A 13 -23.86 -21.14 -2.11
N GLY A 14 -22.73 -21.45 -1.54
CA GLY A 14 -22.45 -21.11 -0.13
C GLY A 14 -22.70 -22.30 0.80
N VAL A 15 -22.11 -22.23 2.01
CA VAL A 15 -22.43 -23.20 3.04
C VAL A 15 -23.91 -23.11 3.31
N ASN A 16 -24.60 -24.23 3.11
CA ASN A 16 -26.00 -24.35 3.37
C ASN A 16 -26.25 -24.09 4.87
N ASP A 17 -27.21 -23.23 5.18
CA ASP A 17 -27.64 -22.94 6.55
C ASP A 17 -27.87 -24.25 7.33
N GLU A 18 -28.48 -25.26 6.68
CA GLU A 18 -28.70 -26.59 7.23
C GLU A 18 -27.41 -27.30 7.68
N LEU A 19 -26.28 -27.06 7.00
CA LEU A 19 -25.01 -27.67 7.37
C LEU A 19 -24.45 -27.04 8.65
N VAL A 20 -24.53 -25.72 8.78
CA VAL A 20 -24.09 -25.02 9.99
C VAL A 20 -24.98 -25.44 11.16
N GLU A 21 -26.29 -25.47 10.98
CA GLU A 21 -27.23 -25.95 11.99
C GLU A 21 -26.92 -27.39 12.39
N LEU A 22 -26.61 -28.28 11.45
CA LEU A 22 -26.23 -29.68 11.73
C LEU A 22 -24.94 -29.79 12.54
N LEU A 23 -23.94 -28.93 12.29
CA LEU A 23 -22.68 -28.92 13.02
C LEU A 23 -22.88 -28.62 14.51
N PHE A 24 -23.84 -27.78 14.83
CA PHE A 24 -24.17 -27.40 16.21
C PHE A 24 -25.35 -28.20 16.83
N TYR A 25 -25.99 -29.06 16.03
CA TYR A 25 -27.21 -29.80 16.47
C TYR A 25 -27.02 -30.59 17.77
N GLU A 26 -25.93 -31.33 17.88
CA GLU A 26 -25.59 -32.11 19.09
C GLU A 26 -25.00 -31.26 20.21
N LYS A 27 -24.89 -29.94 20.02
CA LYS A 27 -24.31 -29.00 20.97
C LYS A 27 -22.95 -29.45 21.50
N PRO A 28 -21.97 -29.84 20.66
CA PRO A 28 -20.66 -30.26 21.11
C PRO A 28 -19.97 -29.15 21.91
N ASP A 29 -18.99 -29.47 22.77
CA ASP A 29 -18.22 -28.45 23.48
C ASP A 29 -17.28 -27.68 22.55
N ASP A 30 -16.77 -28.35 21.53
CA ASP A 30 -15.91 -27.78 20.48
C ASP A 30 -16.47 -28.13 19.10
N CYS A 31 -16.61 -27.15 18.22
CA CYS A 31 -17.04 -27.31 16.84
C CYS A 31 -15.97 -26.76 15.90
N MET A 32 -15.39 -27.63 15.06
CA MET A 32 -14.38 -27.25 14.07
C MET A 32 -14.84 -27.66 12.68
N PHE A 33 -14.70 -26.74 11.74
CA PHE A 33 -15.01 -27.02 10.33
C PHE A 33 -14.16 -26.17 9.38
N VAL A 34 -14.05 -26.61 8.15
CA VAL A 34 -13.39 -25.90 7.07
C VAL A 34 -14.46 -25.35 6.14
N ALA A 35 -14.37 -24.07 5.85
CA ALA A 35 -15.27 -23.39 4.92
C ALA A 35 -14.50 -22.39 4.08
N VAL A 36 -15.15 -21.89 3.02
CA VAL A 36 -14.58 -20.81 2.22
C VAL A 36 -14.36 -19.57 3.09
N LYS A 37 -13.17 -19.01 3.00
CA LYS A 37 -12.79 -17.82 3.76
C LYS A 37 -13.74 -16.67 3.46
N GLY A 38 -14.16 -15.95 4.48
CA GLY A 38 -15.10 -14.84 4.35
C GLY A 38 -16.56 -15.22 4.37
N MET A 39 -16.89 -16.50 4.51
CA MET A 39 -18.25 -16.97 4.59
C MET A 39 -19.03 -16.39 5.77
N PHE A 40 -18.37 -16.21 6.89
CA PHE A 40 -18.93 -15.61 8.11
C PHE A 40 -18.69 -14.10 8.20
N ASN A 41 -18.54 -13.41 7.07
CA ASN A 41 -18.53 -11.95 7.07
C ASN A 41 -19.94 -11.42 7.29
N VAL A 42 -20.04 -10.44 8.17
CA VAL A 42 -21.23 -9.65 8.52
C VAL A 42 -22.49 -10.10 7.76
N GLY A 43 -23.30 -10.95 8.31
CA GLY A 43 -24.54 -11.38 7.66
C GLY A 43 -25.18 -12.66 8.21
N ARG A 44 -25.90 -13.32 7.34
CA ARG A 44 -26.85 -14.40 7.60
C ARG A 44 -26.30 -15.56 8.45
N HIS A 45 -25.08 -16.01 8.16
CA HIS A 45 -24.51 -17.23 8.77
C HIS A 45 -24.14 -17.07 10.26
N ASN A 46 -23.90 -15.86 10.70
CA ASN A 46 -23.60 -15.59 12.12
C ASN A 46 -24.77 -15.92 13.04
N LYS A 47 -25.98 -15.74 12.52
CA LYS A 47 -27.21 -16.04 13.27
C LYS A 47 -27.43 -17.54 13.49
N LEU A 48 -26.67 -18.37 12.78
CA LEU A 48 -26.74 -19.83 12.88
C LEU A 48 -25.82 -20.39 13.96
N ILE A 49 -24.92 -19.57 14.51
CA ILE A 49 -24.07 -19.96 15.63
C ILE A 49 -24.90 -19.83 16.92
N PRO A 50 -25.15 -20.94 17.67
CA PRO A 50 -25.97 -20.89 18.87
C PRO A 50 -25.31 -20.02 19.94
N GLU A 51 -26.15 -19.45 20.81
CA GLU A 51 -25.67 -18.79 22.04
C GLU A 51 -24.76 -19.71 22.87
N GLY A 52 -23.76 -19.10 23.50
CA GLY A 52 -22.79 -19.79 24.34
C GLY A 52 -21.57 -20.32 23.63
N TYR A 53 -21.46 -20.18 22.30
CA TYR A 53 -20.23 -20.47 21.59
C TYR A 53 -19.41 -19.19 21.34
N ALA A 54 -18.12 -19.30 21.61
CA ALA A 54 -17.13 -18.27 21.27
C ALA A 54 -16.20 -18.76 20.16
N LEU A 55 -15.80 -17.85 19.26
CA LEU A 55 -14.79 -18.15 18.25
C LEU A 55 -13.41 -18.30 18.90
N CYS A 56 -12.83 -19.50 18.80
CA CYS A 56 -11.48 -19.80 19.31
C CYS A 56 -10.40 -19.38 18.34
N CYS A 57 -10.54 -19.79 17.08
CA CYS A 57 -9.57 -19.40 16.05
C CYS A 57 -10.16 -19.41 14.64
N VAL A 58 -9.50 -18.63 13.75
CA VAL A 58 -9.69 -18.71 12.30
C VAL A 58 -8.32 -18.81 11.65
N PHE A 59 -8.03 -19.94 11.02
CA PHE A 59 -6.77 -20.17 10.33
C PHE A 59 -6.97 -20.32 8.85
N GLU A 60 -6.31 -19.48 8.08
CA GLU A 60 -6.34 -19.56 6.62
C GLU A 60 -5.62 -20.83 6.15
N LEU A 61 -6.28 -21.62 5.32
CA LEU A 61 -5.72 -22.85 4.74
C LEU A 61 -5.31 -22.66 3.27
N GLY A 62 -5.69 -21.53 2.65
CA GLY A 62 -5.51 -21.29 1.23
C GLY A 62 -6.49 -22.11 0.38
N ALA A 63 -6.29 -22.16 -0.92
CA ALA A 63 -7.17 -22.88 -1.85
C ALA A 63 -6.80 -24.37 -1.90
N ILE A 64 -7.19 -25.14 -0.87
CA ILE A 64 -6.84 -26.56 -0.71
C ILE A 64 -7.81 -27.56 -1.37
N MET A 65 -9.00 -27.11 -1.74
CA MET A 65 -9.98 -27.95 -2.47
C MET A 65 -9.69 -27.94 -3.96
N ALA A 66 -9.75 -29.10 -4.63
CA ALA A 66 -9.38 -29.23 -6.04
C ALA A 66 -10.40 -28.57 -6.99
N ASP A 67 -11.64 -28.49 -6.60
CA ASP A 67 -12.79 -28.03 -7.37
C ASP A 67 -13.01 -26.51 -7.30
N THR A 68 -12.32 -25.80 -6.41
CA THR A 68 -12.42 -24.34 -6.25
C THR A 68 -11.09 -23.66 -6.10
N GLN A 69 -10.98 -22.44 -6.62
CA GLN A 69 -9.84 -21.56 -6.40
C GLN A 69 -10.03 -20.63 -5.19
N LEU A 70 -11.18 -20.70 -4.54
CA LEU A 70 -11.46 -19.89 -3.37
C LEU A 70 -10.64 -20.38 -2.18
N PRO A 71 -10.03 -19.48 -1.43
CA PRO A 71 -9.29 -19.83 -0.23
C PRO A 71 -10.24 -20.35 0.85
N GLN A 72 -9.84 -21.40 1.55
CA GLN A 72 -10.53 -21.93 2.69
C GLN A 72 -9.89 -21.48 3.99
N ALA A 73 -10.67 -21.52 5.07
CA ALA A 73 -10.19 -21.32 6.43
C ALA A 73 -10.79 -22.36 7.37
N LEU A 74 -10.04 -22.71 8.40
CA LEU A 74 -10.51 -23.48 9.55
C LEU A 74 -11.15 -22.53 10.55
N TYR A 75 -12.39 -22.81 10.92
CA TYR A 75 -13.13 -22.12 11.98
C TYR A 75 -13.28 -23.07 13.17
N TRP A 76 -12.93 -22.59 14.36
CA TRP A 76 -13.10 -23.34 15.59
C TRP A 76 -13.90 -22.53 16.60
N PHE A 77 -15.06 -23.03 16.96
CA PHE A 77 -15.94 -22.49 18.00
C PHE A 77 -15.90 -23.39 19.22
N THR A 78 -15.97 -22.81 20.41
CA THR A 78 -15.94 -23.52 21.69
C THR A 78 -16.92 -22.89 22.70
N LYS A 79 -17.43 -23.69 23.62
CA LYS A 79 -18.20 -23.20 24.77
C LYS A 79 -17.32 -22.69 25.91
N LYS A 80 -16.01 -22.89 25.85
CA LYS A 80 -15.08 -22.38 26.85
C LYS A 80 -15.05 -20.85 26.80
N GLN A 81 -14.94 -20.26 27.99
CA GLN A 81 -14.69 -18.82 28.05
C GLN A 81 -13.29 -18.51 27.53
N LEU A 82 -13.23 -17.59 26.62
CA LEU A 82 -11.99 -17.12 25.97
C LEU A 82 -11.86 -15.63 26.18
N ASN A 83 -10.62 -15.15 26.33
CA ASN A 83 -10.30 -13.73 26.34
C ASN A 83 -9.92 -13.24 24.95
N GLU A 84 -9.38 -14.12 24.11
CA GLU A 84 -8.83 -13.81 22.78
C GLU A 84 -9.22 -14.87 21.77
N CYS A 85 -9.43 -14.42 20.53
CA CYS A 85 -9.52 -15.25 19.35
C CYS A 85 -8.19 -15.23 18.60
N LYS A 86 -7.75 -16.38 18.09
CA LYS A 86 -6.48 -16.54 17.36
C LYS A 86 -6.71 -16.58 15.86
N PHE A 87 -5.86 -15.87 15.13
CA PHE A 87 -5.93 -15.79 13.68
C PHE A 87 -4.60 -16.17 13.03
N SER A 88 -4.66 -16.72 11.82
CA SER A 88 -3.50 -16.79 10.93
C SER A 88 -3.82 -16.30 9.53
N LEU A 89 -2.85 -15.63 8.92
CA LEU A 89 -2.82 -15.31 7.49
C LEU A 89 -1.66 -16.05 6.87
N MET A 90 -1.93 -16.84 5.86
CA MET A 90 -0.91 -17.56 5.11
C MET A 90 -0.02 -16.60 4.32
N ASP A 91 1.28 -16.89 4.22
CA ASP A 91 2.20 -16.13 3.39
C ASP A 91 1.77 -16.14 1.93
N GLU A 92 1.92 -15.00 1.27
CA GLU A 92 1.51 -14.82 -0.12
C GLU A 92 2.20 -15.80 -1.08
N SER A 93 3.47 -16.14 -0.83
CA SER A 93 4.22 -17.12 -1.63
C SER A 93 3.58 -18.50 -1.57
N LEU A 94 3.17 -18.94 -0.38
CA LEU A 94 2.51 -20.23 -0.16
C LEU A 94 1.09 -20.22 -0.76
N ARG A 95 0.35 -19.13 -0.58
CA ARG A 95 -0.98 -18.93 -1.18
C ARG A 95 -0.93 -19.00 -2.71
N ARG A 96 0.03 -18.31 -3.34
CA ARG A 96 0.25 -18.37 -4.80
C ARG A 96 0.65 -19.75 -5.28
N SER A 97 1.45 -20.48 -4.50
CA SER A 97 1.83 -21.85 -4.83
C SER A 97 0.61 -22.78 -4.93
N LEU A 98 -0.34 -22.68 -4.00
CA LEU A 98 -1.59 -23.44 -4.03
C LEU A 98 -2.43 -23.10 -5.27
N LEU A 99 -2.50 -21.82 -5.64
CA LEU A 99 -3.27 -21.37 -6.81
C LEU A 99 -2.65 -21.79 -8.15
N LYS A 100 -1.32 -21.70 -8.28
CA LYS A 100 -0.60 -22.02 -9.52
C LYS A 100 -0.53 -23.51 -9.80
N ASN A 101 -0.45 -24.34 -8.77
CA ASN A 101 -0.21 -25.77 -8.89
C ASN A 101 -1.48 -26.61 -8.76
N ARG A 102 -2.61 -26.15 -9.31
CA ARG A 102 -3.92 -26.85 -9.18
C ARG A 102 -3.88 -28.32 -9.63
N ARG A 103 -3.14 -28.65 -10.71
CA ARG A 103 -3.02 -30.03 -11.22
C ARG A 103 -2.17 -30.94 -10.31
N SER A 104 -1.35 -30.37 -9.45
CA SER A 104 -0.50 -31.07 -8.49
C SER A 104 -0.75 -30.58 -7.06
N LEU A 105 -1.98 -30.20 -6.75
CA LEU A 105 -2.37 -29.64 -5.46
C LEU A 105 -1.97 -30.56 -4.29
N SER A 106 -2.17 -31.89 -4.44
CA SER A 106 -1.75 -32.89 -3.44
C SER A 106 -0.25 -32.79 -3.09
N ARG A 107 0.59 -32.49 -4.08
CA ARG A 107 2.04 -32.31 -3.85
C ARG A 107 2.32 -31.05 -3.04
N VAL A 108 1.57 -29.95 -3.26
CA VAL A 108 1.78 -28.70 -2.52
C VAL A 108 1.32 -28.85 -1.08
N ILE A 109 0.14 -29.42 -0.83
CA ILE A 109 -0.37 -29.63 0.54
C ILE A 109 0.40 -30.70 1.33
N SER A 110 1.12 -31.58 0.64
CA SER A 110 2.06 -32.56 1.24
C SER A 110 3.49 -32.03 1.36
N SER A 111 3.77 -30.80 0.92
CA SER A 111 5.11 -30.23 1.01
C SER A 111 5.48 -29.88 2.45
N ASP A 112 6.77 -29.99 2.77
CA ASP A 112 7.24 -29.65 4.13
C ASP A 112 6.90 -28.21 4.52
N VAL A 113 6.92 -27.29 3.56
CA VAL A 113 6.57 -25.87 3.80
C VAL A 113 5.10 -25.71 4.22
N TYR A 114 4.18 -26.38 3.54
CA TYR A 114 2.76 -26.32 3.89
C TYR A 114 2.46 -27.06 5.21
N LEU A 115 3.06 -28.23 5.40
CA LEU A 115 2.91 -29.00 6.65
C LEU A 115 3.49 -28.24 7.84
N GLU A 116 4.60 -27.53 7.68
CA GLU A 116 5.17 -26.72 8.74
C GLU A 116 4.30 -25.49 9.08
N TYR A 117 3.66 -24.91 8.07
CA TYR A 117 2.61 -23.90 8.34
C TYR A 117 1.46 -24.47 9.18
N LEU A 118 0.94 -25.67 8.85
CA LEU A 118 -0.12 -26.31 9.65
C LEU A 118 0.34 -26.63 11.07
N ARG A 119 1.58 -27.13 11.24
CA ARG A 119 2.17 -27.33 12.58
C ARG A 119 2.33 -26.01 13.34
N SER A 120 2.60 -24.92 12.64
CA SER A 120 2.64 -23.59 13.24
C SER A 120 1.25 -23.14 13.71
N CYS A 121 0.18 -23.41 12.96
CA CYS A 121 -1.19 -23.18 13.39
C CYS A 121 -1.52 -24.00 14.67
N GLU A 122 -1.16 -25.28 14.69
CA GLU A 122 -1.37 -26.16 15.85
C GLU A 122 -0.60 -25.67 17.08
N ARG A 123 0.68 -25.36 16.93
CA ARG A 123 1.50 -24.80 18.01
C ARG A 123 0.94 -23.50 18.55
N TYR A 124 0.43 -22.63 17.65
CA TYR A 124 -0.14 -21.34 18.02
C TYR A 124 -1.42 -21.48 18.86
N VAL A 125 -2.23 -22.51 18.62
CA VAL A 125 -3.38 -22.81 19.49
C VAL A 125 -2.93 -23.23 20.88
N GLY A 126 -1.92 -24.11 20.98
CA GLY A 126 -1.47 -24.71 22.25
C GLY A 126 -0.58 -23.81 23.10
N SER A 127 0.13 -22.86 22.49
CA SER A 127 1.07 -21.98 23.18
C SER A 127 0.47 -20.60 23.44
N GLY A 128 0.84 -19.98 24.57
CA GLY A 128 0.69 -18.54 24.75
C GLY A 128 1.49 -17.78 23.68
N ALA A 129 1.29 -16.50 23.58
CA ALA A 129 1.65 -15.55 22.51
C ALA A 129 3.09 -15.52 21.91
N ASN A 130 3.92 -16.55 22.09
CA ASN A 130 5.25 -16.57 21.50
C ASN A 130 5.21 -17.04 20.04
N THR A 131 5.21 -16.08 19.09
CA THR A 131 5.15 -16.32 17.65
C THR A 131 6.52 -16.45 16.97
N ALA A 132 7.62 -16.31 17.71
CA ALA A 132 8.99 -16.22 17.17
C ALA A 132 9.45 -17.45 16.36
N HIS A 133 8.80 -18.60 16.54
CA HIS A 133 9.14 -19.86 15.85
C HIS A 133 8.04 -20.35 14.90
N LEU A 134 7.06 -19.51 14.61
CA LEU A 134 5.97 -19.85 13.70
C LEU A 134 6.35 -19.41 12.28
N VAL A 135 6.11 -20.27 11.30
CA VAL A 135 6.52 -20.06 9.90
C VAL A 135 5.34 -20.25 8.94
N GLY A 136 5.50 -19.72 7.73
CA GLY A 136 4.53 -19.86 6.63
C GLY A 136 3.34 -18.93 6.70
N GLY A 137 3.31 -17.99 7.68
CA GLY A 137 2.23 -17.02 7.82
C GLY A 137 2.40 -16.05 8.98
N GLN A 138 1.48 -15.10 9.06
CA GLN A 138 1.35 -14.18 10.21
C GLN A 138 0.37 -14.79 11.21
N PHE A 139 0.73 -14.78 12.50
CA PHE A 139 -0.08 -15.29 13.59
C PHE A 139 -0.31 -14.17 14.60
N TYR A 140 -1.57 -13.95 15.00
CA TYR A 140 -1.94 -12.86 15.91
C TYR A 140 -3.24 -13.18 16.65
N SER A 141 -3.44 -12.53 17.79
CA SER A 141 -4.66 -12.63 18.57
C SER A 141 -5.43 -11.31 18.61
N VAL A 142 -6.72 -11.42 18.82
CA VAL A 142 -7.65 -10.31 18.98
C VAL A 142 -8.49 -10.58 20.21
N LYS A 143 -8.65 -9.58 21.07
CA LYS A 143 -9.54 -9.73 22.25
C LYS A 143 -10.96 -9.97 21.76
N ILE A 144 -11.68 -10.85 22.43
CA ILE A 144 -13.09 -11.16 22.09
C ILE A 144 -13.95 -9.87 22.10
N ALA A 145 -13.67 -8.94 23.02
CA ALA A 145 -14.38 -7.67 23.09
C ALA A 145 -14.13 -6.75 21.88
N ASP A 146 -13.03 -6.96 21.14
CA ASP A 146 -12.65 -6.17 19.97
C ASP A 146 -13.14 -6.82 18.64
N LEU A 147 -13.78 -7.99 18.73
CA LEU A 147 -14.36 -8.62 17.55
C LEU A 147 -15.63 -7.87 17.13
N VAL A 148 -15.69 -7.51 15.87
CA VAL A 148 -16.90 -6.95 15.26
C VAL A 148 -17.91 -8.08 15.10
N ASP A 149 -19.15 -7.87 15.53
CA ASP A 149 -20.20 -8.88 15.47
C ASP A 149 -20.35 -9.44 14.05
N GLY A 150 -20.22 -10.74 13.97
CA GLY A 150 -20.32 -11.47 12.72
C GLY A 150 -19.18 -11.37 11.74
N ARG A 151 -18.08 -10.77 12.10
CA ARG A 151 -16.94 -10.64 11.24
C ARG A 151 -15.76 -11.47 11.71
N TYR A 152 -15.39 -12.47 10.91
CA TYR A 152 -14.34 -13.42 11.26
C TYR A 152 -13.25 -13.52 10.19
N ASP A 153 -13.02 -12.41 9.45
CA ASP A 153 -11.96 -12.33 8.45
C ASP A 153 -10.59 -12.14 9.06
N PRO A 154 -9.62 -13.01 8.81
CA PRO A 154 -8.26 -12.78 9.26
C PRO A 154 -7.67 -11.45 8.75
N GLU A 155 -7.90 -11.08 7.47
CA GLU A 155 -7.36 -9.81 6.92
C GLU A 155 -7.84 -8.59 7.68
N TYR A 156 -9.13 -8.55 8.05
CA TYR A 156 -9.72 -7.43 8.78
C TYR A 156 -8.99 -7.14 10.11
N TYR A 157 -8.61 -8.22 10.81
CA TYR A 157 -7.94 -8.14 12.10
C TYR A 157 -6.42 -8.20 12.01
N SER A 158 -5.84 -8.18 10.82
CA SER A 158 -4.39 -8.27 10.66
C SER A 158 -3.68 -7.11 11.39
N PRO A 159 -2.48 -7.34 11.93
CA PRO A 159 -1.72 -6.31 12.63
C PRO A 159 -1.54 -5.05 11.79
N LYS A 160 -1.29 -5.20 10.47
CA LYS A 160 -1.16 -4.06 9.54
C LYS A 160 -2.44 -3.22 9.50
N ILE A 161 -3.61 -3.83 9.29
CA ILE A 161 -4.88 -3.09 9.22
C ILE A 161 -5.24 -2.46 10.56
N ARG A 162 -5.00 -3.16 11.66
CA ARG A 162 -5.24 -2.60 13.02
C ARG A 162 -4.34 -1.39 13.30
N SER A 163 -3.06 -1.45 12.90
CA SER A 163 -2.14 -0.30 13.02
C SER A 163 -2.64 0.88 12.21
N LEU A 164 -3.00 0.68 10.94
CA LEU A 164 -3.52 1.74 10.09
C LEU A 164 -4.81 2.38 10.65
N ARG A 165 -5.74 1.58 11.18
CA ARG A 165 -6.95 2.10 11.83
C ARG A 165 -6.62 2.93 13.07
N LYS A 166 -5.70 2.44 13.91
CA LYS A 166 -5.25 3.16 15.10
C LYS A 166 -4.55 4.48 14.76
N GLU A 167 -3.80 4.53 13.65
CA GLU A 167 -3.21 5.79 13.17
C GLU A 167 -4.26 6.81 12.74
N LEU A 168 -5.39 6.35 12.21
CA LEU A 168 -6.52 7.22 11.88
C LEU A 168 -7.23 7.74 13.14
N ASP A 169 -7.35 6.94 14.20
CA ASP A 169 -8.01 7.35 15.47
C ASP A 169 -7.35 8.58 16.10
N GLY A 170 -6.07 8.83 15.83
CA GLY A 170 -5.34 10.02 16.32
C GLY A 170 -5.48 11.26 15.45
N LYS A 171 -6.20 11.20 14.32
CA LYS A 171 -6.37 12.31 13.36
C LYS A 171 -7.77 12.93 13.45
N ASP A 172 -7.91 14.13 12.89
CA ASP A 172 -9.24 14.74 12.71
C ASP A 172 -9.97 14.03 11.56
N VAL A 173 -10.77 13.03 11.91
CA VAL A 173 -11.52 12.22 10.97
C VAL A 173 -13.01 12.49 11.02
N VAL A 174 -13.66 12.39 9.87
CA VAL A 174 -15.12 12.42 9.69
C VAL A 174 -15.53 11.20 8.88
N ARG A 175 -16.80 10.81 8.94
CA ARG A 175 -17.30 9.75 8.08
C ARG A 175 -17.51 10.26 6.66
N LEU A 176 -17.27 9.43 5.65
CA LEU A 176 -17.53 9.81 4.26
C LEU A 176 -18.99 10.28 4.07
N GLY A 177 -19.95 9.60 4.71
CA GLY A 177 -21.35 9.97 4.65
C GLY A 177 -21.70 11.31 5.30
N ASP A 178 -20.82 11.89 6.12
CA ASP A 178 -21.00 13.21 6.75
C ASP A 178 -20.47 14.36 5.86
N VAL A 179 -19.67 14.04 4.83
CA VAL A 179 -19.05 15.04 3.94
C VAL A 179 -19.46 14.86 2.47
N ALA A 180 -20.15 13.77 2.16
CA ALA A 180 -20.64 13.46 0.82
C ALA A 180 -21.91 12.60 0.85
N GLU A 181 -22.79 12.80 -0.12
CA GLU A 181 -23.88 11.85 -0.39
C GLU A 181 -23.30 10.62 -1.10
N VAL A 182 -23.58 9.43 -0.59
CA VAL A 182 -23.15 8.15 -1.22
C VAL A 182 -24.36 7.42 -1.77
N VAL A 183 -24.40 7.24 -3.08
CA VAL A 183 -25.51 6.63 -3.80
C VAL A 183 -25.10 5.36 -4.49
N ARG A 184 -25.96 4.32 -4.42
CA ARG A 184 -25.79 3.09 -5.19
C ARG A 184 -26.76 3.07 -6.35
N PRO A 185 -26.31 2.99 -7.61
CA PRO A 185 -27.18 2.88 -8.78
C PRO A 185 -28.03 1.60 -8.74
N LYS A 186 -29.26 1.71 -9.22
CA LYS A 186 -30.20 0.59 -9.36
C LYS A 186 -30.78 0.60 -10.77
N ASP A 187 -31.20 -0.57 -11.25
CA ASP A 187 -31.91 -0.66 -12.52
C ASP A 187 -33.25 0.05 -12.44
N VAL A 188 -33.60 0.73 -13.51
CA VAL A 188 -34.91 1.37 -13.69
C VAL A 188 -35.80 0.45 -14.54
N LYS A 189 -36.90 -0.04 -13.97
CA LYS A 189 -37.85 -0.88 -14.71
C LYS A 189 -38.53 -0.05 -15.77
N GLY A 190 -38.39 -0.46 -17.05
CA GLY A 190 -38.94 0.28 -18.18
C GLY A 190 -38.20 1.58 -18.51
N GLY A 191 -36.97 1.71 -18.07
CA GLY A 191 -36.07 2.82 -18.39
C GLY A 191 -35.66 2.87 -19.87
N VAL A 192 -35.00 3.92 -20.24
CA VAL A 192 -34.49 4.13 -21.60
C VAL A 192 -33.36 3.14 -21.88
N GLN A 193 -33.32 2.59 -23.05
CA GLN A 193 -32.25 1.72 -23.57
C GLN A 193 -31.23 2.54 -24.38
N ASN A 194 -30.04 1.99 -24.54
CA ASN A 194 -28.94 2.61 -25.32
C ASN A 194 -28.53 3.99 -24.79
N VAL A 195 -28.48 4.12 -23.46
CA VAL A 195 -27.86 5.27 -22.79
C VAL A 195 -26.39 4.98 -22.46
N LEU A 196 -25.55 6.00 -22.37
CA LEU A 196 -24.15 5.82 -21.96
C LEU A 196 -24.08 5.43 -20.47
N VAL A 197 -23.38 4.34 -20.17
CA VAL A 197 -23.26 3.81 -18.81
C VAL A 197 -21.80 3.63 -18.43
N MET A 198 -21.40 4.26 -17.32
CA MET A 198 -20.07 4.08 -16.72
C MET A 198 -20.08 2.90 -15.74
N HIS A 199 -19.42 1.83 -16.08
CA HIS A 199 -19.27 0.63 -15.25
C HIS A 199 -17.98 0.67 -14.43
N GLY A 200 -17.83 -0.25 -13.45
CA GLY A 200 -16.61 -0.36 -12.64
C GLY A 200 -15.33 -0.59 -13.46
N ARG A 201 -15.40 -1.20 -14.64
CA ARG A 201 -14.25 -1.36 -15.55
C ARG A 201 -13.77 -0.03 -16.15
N ASP A 202 -14.66 0.95 -16.25
CA ASP A 202 -14.41 2.27 -16.85
C ASP A 202 -13.86 3.26 -15.83
N VAL A 203 -13.89 2.92 -14.54
CA VAL A 203 -13.30 3.70 -13.46
C VAL A 203 -11.77 3.55 -13.52
N LYS A 204 -11.12 4.44 -14.26
CA LYS A 204 -9.66 4.45 -14.51
C LYS A 204 -9.11 5.85 -14.37
N LEU A 205 -7.84 5.96 -14.04
CA LEU A 205 -7.09 7.21 -14.11
C LEU A 205 -5.99 7.06 -15.17
N PRO A 206 -5.92 7.94 -16.16
CA PRO A 206 -6.87 9.04 -16.45
C PRO A 206 -8.27 8.52 -16.83
N PRO A 207 -9.32 9.33 -16.59
CA PRO A 207 -10.68 8.97 -17.01
C PRO A 207 -10.78 8.97 -18.55
N VAL A 208 -11.33 7.89 -19.11
CA VAL A 208 -11.59 7.76 -20.54
C VAL A 208 -13.09 7.63 -20.73
N LEU A 209 -13.75 8.74 -21.12
CA LEU A 209 -15.20 8.78 -21.27
C LEU A 209 -15.65 8.43 -22.70
N GLU A 210 -14.74 8.46 -23.68
CA GLU A 210 -15.02 8.19 -25.09
C GLU A 210 -15.34 6.72 -25.39
N ASP A 211 -14.88 5.80 -24.51
CA ASP A 211 -15.03 4.36 -24.66
C ASP A 211 -16.23 3.79 -23.86
N LEU A 212 -17.13 4.64 -23.35
CA LEU A 212 -18.29 4.17 -22.60
C LEU A 212 -19.26 3.39 -23.48
N GLU A 213 -19.72 2.26 -22.99
CA GLU A 213 -20.68 1.42 -23.69
C GLU A 213 -22.13 1.90 -23.46
N GLU A 214 -22.96 1.64 -24.44
CA GLU A 214 -24.40 1.82 -24.32
C GLU A 214 -25.01 0.68 -23.48
N GLY A 215 -25.97 1.02 -22.65
CA GLY A 215 -26.66 0.07 -21.77
C GLY A 215 -28.06 0.55 -21.37
N ASP A 216 -28.60 -0.09 -20.36
CA ASP A 216 -29.90 0.28 -19.80
C ASP A 216 -29.75 1.41 -18.79
N GLU A 217 -30.72 2.31 -18.74
CA GLU A 217 -30.82 3.39 -17.79
C GLU A 217 -30.76 2.88 -16.34
N THR A 218 -30.00 3.56 -15.51
CA THR A 218 -29.99 3.34 -14.06
C THR A 218 -30.59 4.52 -13.31
N SER A 219 -30.77 4.38 -12.01
CA SER A 219 -31.36 5.43 -11.16
C SER A 219 -30.45 6.64 -10.92
N VAL A 220 -29.24 6.67 -11.47
CA VAL A 220 -28.25 7.71 -11.15
C VAL A 220 -27.57 8.24 -12.41
N VAL A 221 -27.92 9.46 -12.77
CA VAL A 221 -27.20 10.27 -13.77
C VAL A 221 -25.98 10.91 -13.10
N LEU A 222 -24.81 10.79 -13.73
CA LEU A 222 -23.58 11.42 -13.29
C LEU A 222 -23.60 12.93 -13.54
N ARG A 223 -23.02 13.68 -12.61
CA ARG A 223 -22.88 15.14 -12.67
C ARG A 223 -21.40 15.51 -12.58
N ASN A 224 -21.02 16.60 -13.20
CA ASN A 224 -19.66 17.12 -13.02
C ASN A 224 -19.31 17.29 -11.54
N GLY A 225 -18.16 16.76 -11.14
CA GLY A 225 -17.73 16.72 -9.75
C GLY A 225 -18.24 15.51 -8.94
N ASP A 226 -19.04 14.61 -9.53
CA ASP A 226 -19.31 13.32 -8.89
C ASP A 226 -18.04 12.48 -8.86
N LEU A 227 -17.74 11.86 -7.73
CA LEU A 227 -16.69 10.85 -7.62
C LEU A 227 -17.32 9.47 -7.87
N VAL A 228 -16.84 8.77 -8.88
CA VAL A 228 -17.25 7.40 -9.19
C VAL A 228 -16.26 6.42 -8.60
N LEU A 229 -16.75 5.50 -7.77
CA LEU A 229 -15.96 4.50 -7.06
C LEU A 229 -16.41 3.09 -7.44
N THR A 230 -15.49 2.16 -7.66
CA THR A 230 -15.84 0.74 -7.89
C THR A 230 -16.47 0.12 -6.64
N SER A 231 -17.59 -0.60 -6.80
CA SER A 231 -18.27 -1.28 -5.69
C SER A 231 -17.77 -2.71 -5.47
N MET A 232 -17.00 -3.27 -6.40
CA MET A 232 -16.49 -4.64 -6.34
C MET A 232 -15.11 -4.77 -7.00
N GLY A 233 -14.35 -5.78 -6.58
CA GLY A 233 -12.97 -6.00 -7.03
C GLY A 233 -12.00 -4.98 -6.44
N ASP A 234 -11.08 -4.46 -7.26
CA ASP A 234 -10.12 -3.46 -6.83
C ASP A 234 -10.78 -2.10 -6.60
N VAL A 235 -10.43 -1.45 -5.50
CA VAL A 235 -10.91 -0.09 -5.19
C VAL A 235 -10.26 0.91 -6.14
N ARG A 236 -11.07 1.50 -7.00
CA ARG A 236 -10.67 2.56 -7.92
C ARG A 236 -11.66 3.71 -7.83
N ALA A 237 -11.16 4.91 -7.97
CA ALA A 237 -11.96 6.13 -7.91
C ALA A 237 -11.55 7.08 -9.04
N VAL A 238 -12.51 7.84 -9.56
CA VAL A 238 -12.27 8.88 -10.55
C VAL A 238 -13.30 9.99 -10.38
N VAL A 239 -12.88 11.24 -10.58
CA VAL A 239 -13.82 12.37 -10.64
C VAL A 239 -14.43 12.38 -12.04
N TYR A 240 -15.76 12.39 -12.10
CA TYR A 240 -16.49 12.51 -13.34
C TYR A 240 -16.50 13.96 -13.81
N GLU A 241 -16.08 14.16 -15.04
CA GLU A 241 -16.10 15.42 -15.75
C GLU A 241 -16.67 15.14 -17.14
N GLY A 242 -17.99 15.19 -17.23
CA GLY A 242 -18.71 14.88 -18.48
C GLY A 242 -18.65 15.98 -19.51
N ALA A 243 -18.81 15.61 -20.77
CA ALA A 243 -19.11 16.57 -21.85
C ALA A 243 -20.60 16.97 -21.79
N ASP A 244 -20.90 18.22 -22.06
CA ASP A 244 -22.21 18.86 -21.77
C ASP A 244 -23.40 18.42 -22.62
N ASP A 245 -23.25 17.44 -23.53
CA ASP A 245 -24.27 17.15 -24.56
C ASP A 245 -24.99 15.80 -24.41
N ARG A 246 -24.56 14.92 -23.49
CA ARG A 246 -25.21 13.63 -23.24
C ARG A 246 -25.18 13.21 -21.78
N ASP A 247 -26.32 12.69 -21.28
CA ASP A 247 -26.37 12.09 -19.97
C ASP A 247 -25.60 10.78 -19.92
N VAL A 248 -24.75 10.64 -18.90
CA VAL A 248 -24.03 9.40 -18.58
C VAL A 248 -24.56 8.86 -17.25
N TYR A 249 -24.93 7.59 -17.24
CA TYR A 249 -25.49 6.91 -16.08
C TYR A 249 -24.42 6.11 -15.36
N ALA A 250 -24.47 6.05 -14.04
CA ALA A 250 -23.60 5.19 -13.26
C ALA A 250 -24.08 3.75 -13.25
N GLY A 251 -23.23 2.80 -13.61
CA GLY A 251 -23.55 1.38 -13.62
C GLY A 251 -23.60 0.76 -12.20
N ARG A 252 -24.30 -0.38 -12.04
CA ARG A 252 -24.48 -1.09 -10.75
C ARG A 252 -23.19 -1.53 -10.07
N THR A 253 -22.10 -1.58 -10.81
CA THR A 253 -20.77 -1.94 -10.31
C THR A 253 -19.99 -0.75 -9.73
N CYS A 254 -20.67 0.41 -9.63
CA CYS A 254 -20.11 1.64 -9.09
C CYS A 254 -20.91 2.11 -7.88
N TYR A 255 -20.28 2.97 -7.09
CA TYR A 255 -20.91 3.95 -6.21
C TYR A 255 -20.69 5.35 -6.77
N VAL A 256 -21.65 6.23 -6.57
CA VAL A 256 -21.52 7.66 -6.84
C VAL A 256 -21.43 8.38 -5.51
N VAL A 257 -20.35 9.14 -5.33
CA VAL A 257 -20.11 9.95 -4.14
C VAL A 257 -20.18 11.40 -4.56
N ARG A 258 -21.15 12.17 -4.01
CA ARG A 258 -21.39 13.59 -4.27
C ARG A 258 -20.89 14.43 -3.11
N PRO A 259 -19.70 15.02 -3.19
CA PRO A 259 -19.14 15.81 -2.12
C PRO A 259 -19.99 17.07 -1.87
N HIS A 260 -20.10 17.49 -0.62
CA HIS A 260 -20.74 18.76 -0.23
C HIS A 260 -19.92 19.59 0.77
N SER A 261 -18.93 18.99 1.42
CA SER A 261 -18.10 19.67 2.43
C SER A 261 -16.60 19.52 2.17
N VAL A 262 -16.23 18.76 1.15
CA VAL A 262 -14.85 18.54 0.70
C VAL A 262 -14.83 18.45 -0.82
N SER A 263 -13.69 18.65 -1.47
CA SER A 263 -13.62 18.54 -2.94
C SER A 263 -13.61 17.09 -3.41
N ALA A 264 -14.11 16.84 -4.62
CA ALA A 264 -14.11 15.52 -5.26
C ALA A 264 -12.67 15.03 -5.51
N GLU A 265 -11.79 15.94 -5.88
CA GLU A 265 -10.38 15.66 -6.14
C GLU A 265 -9.67 15.17 -4.86
N TYR A 266 -9.94 15.86 -3.72
CA TYR A 266 -9.42 15.41 -2.43
C TYR A 266 -9.89 13.99 -2.11
N LEU A 267 -11.19 13.70 -2.23
CA LEU A 267 -11.73 12.37 -1.97
C LEU A 267 -11.16 11.34 -2.93
N CYS A 268 -10.97 11.68 -4.21
CA CYS A 268 -10.36 10.78 -5.18
C CYS A 268 -8.93 10.42 -4.80
N LEU A 269 -8.11 11.41 -4.45
CA LEU A 269 -6.72 11.20 -3.99
C LEU A 269 -6.68 10.38 -2.72
N TYR A 270 -7.52 10.71 -1.73
CA TYR A 270 -7.59 10.02 -0.46
C TYR A 270 -7.99 8.54 -0.62
N LEU A 271 -9.11 8.27 -1.32
CA LEU A 271 -9.60 6.91 -1.55
C LEU A 271 -8.70 6.09 -2.50
N SER A 272 -7.90 6.76 -3.32
CA SER A 272 -6.89 6.13 -4.18
C SER A 272 -5.57 5.85 -3.45
N SER A 273 -5.37 6.39 -2.25
CA SER A 273 -4.18 6.13 -1.44
C SER A 273 -4.06 4.65 -1.05
N GLU A 274 -2.83 4.17 -0.86
CA GLU A 274 -2.59 2.78 -0.46
C GLU A 274 -3.26 2.46 0.89
N VAL A 275 -3.20 3.38 1.84
CA VAL A 275 -3.81 3.22 3.17
C VAL A 275 -5.32 3.05 3.07
N ALA A 276 -6.01 3.96 2.37
CA ALA A 276 -7.46 3.89 2.18
C ALA A 276 -7.87 2.61 1.43
N LYS A 277 -7.16 2.25 0.37
CA LYS A 277 -7.41 1.01 -0.39
C LYS A 277 -7.25 -0.24 0.47
N LEU A 278 -6.23 -0.31 1.31
CA LEU A 278 -6.01 -1.45 2.21
C LEU A 278 -7.17 -1.59 3.21
N ILE A 279 -7.59 -0.48 3.83
CA ILE A 279 -8.69 -0.49 4.80
C ILE A 279 -10.01 -0.83 4.08
N LEU A 280 -10.35 -0.18 2.96
CA LEU A 280 -11.55 -0.47 2.18
C LEU A 280 -11.60 -1.94 1.71
N THR A 281 -10.47 -2.46 1.21
CA THR A 281 -10.39 -3.87 0.80
C THR A 281 -10.58 -4.82 1.98
N SER A 282 -10.10 -4.47 3.17
CA SER A 282 -10.33 -5.24 4.39
C SER A 282 -11.80 -5.19 4.83
N ASP A 283 -12.53 -4.13 4.47
CA ASP A 283 -13.96 -3.97 4.76
C ASP A 283 -14.89 -4.63 3.75
N MET A 284 -14.36 -5.03 2.59
CA MET A 284 -15.14 -5.73 1.57
C MET A 284 -15.57 -7.12 2.07
N GLY A 285 -16.84 -7.44 1.82
CA GLY A 285 -17.42 -8.78 2.01
C GLY A 285 -17.55 -9.51 0.69
N GLY A 286 -17.94 -10.79 0.77
CA GLY A 286 -18.20 -11.64 -0.37
C GLY A 286 -17.18 -12.77 -0.52
N VAL A 287 -17.67 -13.91 -0.99
CA VAL A 287 -16.90 -15.15 -1.12
C VAL A 287 -16.20 -15.23 -2.47
N TYR A 288 -16.94 -14.97 -3.55
CA TYR A 288 -16.43 -15.06 -4.94
C TYR A 288 -15.87 -13.75 -5.43
N ILE A 289 -16.64 -12.70 -5.28
CA ILE A 289 -16.24 -11.34 -5.65
C ILE A 289 -16.37 -10.49 -4.40
N LYS A 290 -15.26 -9.93 -3.97
CA LYS A 290 -15.28 -8.98 -2.86
C LYS A 290 -16.04 -7.73 -3.29
N HIS A 291 -16.99 -7.28 -2.48
CA HIS A 291 -17.78 -6.08 -2.72
C HIS A 291 -17.84 -5.22 -1.45
N LEU A 292 -17.78 -3.94 -1.66
CA LEU A 292 -17.91 -2.94 -0.61
C LEU A 292 -19.40 -2.73 -0.33
N SER A 293 -19.82 -2.75 0.93
CA SER A 293 -21.19 -2.40 1.28
C SER A 293 -21.38 -0.89 1.31
N LEU A 294 -22.60 -0.43 0.98
CA LEU A 294 -22.95 0.99 1.04
C LEU A 294 -22.72 1.58 2.43
N GLN A 295 -23.05 0.80 3.46
CA GLN A 295 -22.88 1.24 4.84
C GLN A 295 -21.39 1.35 5.21
N ALA A 296 -20.57 0.35 4.87
CA ALA A 296 -19.12 0.42 5.13
C ALA A 296 -18.47 1.61 4.42
N LEU A 297 -18.93 1.93 3.19
CA LEU A 297 -18.44 3.11 2.49
C LEU A 297 -18.87 4.42 3.15
N ARG A 298 -20.12 4.53 3.61
CA ARG A 298 -20.62 5.72 4.32
C ARG A 298 -19.91 5.94 5.65
N GLU A 299 -19.60 4.88 6.36
CA GLU A 299 -18.91 4.92 7.65
C GLU A 299 -17.39 5.01 7.52
N PHE A 300 -16.86 4.97 6.28
CA PHE A 300 -15.42 5.02 6.04
C PHE A 300 -14.81 6.32 6.57
N PRO A 301 -13.71 6.25 7.37
CA PRO A 301 -13.07 7.41 7.96
C PRO A 301 -12.31 8.22 6.91
N ILE A 302 -12.64 9.49 6.79
CA ILE A 302 -11.94 10.47 5.95
C ILE A 302 -11.21 11.43 6.87
N VAL A 303 -9.90 11.55 6.73
CA VAL A 303 -9.13 12.62 7.39
C VAL A 303 -9.55 13.95 6.79
N ARG A 304 -9.80 14.98 7.60
CA ARG A 304 -10.16 16.30 7.06
C ARG A 304 -9.04 16.85 6.19
N PRO A 305 -9.37 17.45 5.03
CA PRO A 305 -8.37 18.13 4.22
C PRO A 305 -7.74 19.28 5.00
N HIS A 306 -6.44 19.41 4.92
CA HIS A 306 -5.66 20.45 5.60
C HIS A 306 -5.05 21.44 4.62
N MET A 307 -5.14 21.16 3.30
CA MET A 307 -4.72 22.03 2.22
C MET A 307 -5.94 22.67 1.55
N GLY A 308 -5.72 23.77 0.82
CA GLY A 308 -6.75 24.38 0.00
C GLY A 308 -7.21 23.48 -1.16
N GLU A 309 -8.41 23.71 -1.67
CA GLU A 309 -8.99 22.93 -2.77
C GLU A 309 -8.11 22.98 -4.03
N GLU A 310 -7.44 24.09 -4.30
CA GLU A 310 -6.55 24.25 -5.46
C GLU A 310 -5.38 23.28 -5.44
N TYR A 311 -4.84 22.99 -4.26
CA TYR A 311 -3.80 21.98 -4.10
C TYR A 311 -4.29 20.59 -4.55
N TYR A 312 -5.45 20.16 -4.06
CA TYR A 312 -5.99 18.83 -4.40
C TYR A 312 -6.41 18.75 -5.86
N ARG A 313 -6.89 19.84 -6.44
CA ARG A 313 -7.21 19.93 -7.88
C ARG A 313 -5.94 19.77 -8.73
N ALA A 314 -4.85 20.42 -8.36
CA ALA A 314 -3.57 20.31 -9.05
C ALA A 314 -2.98 18.89 -8.93
N GLU A 315 -2.97 18.29 -7.73
CA GLU A 315 -2.49 16.93 -7.53
C GLU A 315 -3.36 15.90 -8.27
N TYR A 316 -4.67 16.09 -8.30
CA TYR A 316 -5.57 15.24 -9.08
C TYR A 316 -5.31 15.37 -10.58
N ALA A 317 -5.09 16.57 -11.09
CA ALA A 317 -4.77 16.79 -12.51
C ALA A 317 -3.48 16.08 -12.93
N ILE A 318 -2.48 16.04 -12.05
CA ILE A 318 -1.25 15.26 -12.25
C ILE A 318 -1.55 13.75 -12.27
N LEU A 319 -2.29 13.26 -11.29
CA LEU A 319 -2.68 11.85 -11.20
C LEU A 319 -3.52 11.41 -12.41
N ALA A 320 -4.38 12.30 -12.91
CA ALA A 320 -5.19 12.10 -14.10
C ALA A 320 -4.44 12.29 -15.43
N GLY A 321 -3.11 12.54 -15.38
CA GLY A 321 -2.27 12.72 -16.59
C GLY A 321 -2.57 14.00 -17.37
N ARG A 322 -3.28 14.97 -16.80
CA ARG A 322 -3.67 16.25 -17.45
C ARG A 322 -2.67 17.37 -17.26
N ALA A 323 -1.80 17.24 -16.27
CA ALA A 323 -0.72 18.15 -15.99
C ALA A 323 0.57 17.37 -15.80
N SER A 324 1.67 17.86 -16.33
CA SER A 324 3.00 17.45 -15.93
C SER A 324 3.42 18.32 -14.75
N ARG A 325 4.11 17.79 -13.76
CA ARG A 325 4.72 18.61 -12.72
C ARG A 325 5.72 19.57 -13.39
N SER A 326 5.32 20.83 -13.57
CA SER A 326 6.28 21.87 -13.89
C SER A 326 6.94 22.34 -12.60
N TYR A 327 8.19 22.72 -12.68
CA TYR A 327 8.96 23.22 -11.52
C TYR A 327 8.30 24.45 -10.88
N GLU A 328 7.62 25.28 -11.68
CA GLU A 328 6.92 26.49 -11.22
C GLU A 328 5.64 26.16 -10.45
N ASP A 329 4.87 25.15 -10.87
CA ASP A 329 3.65 24.72 -10.18
C ASP A 329 3.96 24.13 -8.79
N LEU A 330 5.07 23.42 -8.65
CA LEU A 330 5.54 22.89 -7.36
C LEU A 330 6.00 24.00 -6.42
N SER A 331 6.56 25.09 -6.91
CA SER A 331 7.05 26.18 -6.08
C SER A 331 5.91 27.03 -5.50
N SER A 332 4.84 27.27 -6.27
CA SER A 332 3.66 28.03 -5.80
C SER A 332 2.83 27.23 -4.80
N LEU A 333 2.64 25.93 -5.03
CA LEU A 333 1.91 25.04 -4.10
C LEU A 333 2.67 24.80 -2.80
N ARG A 334 4.00 24.90 -2.80
CA ARG A 334 4.86 24.74 -1.62
C ARG A 334 4.81 25.93 -0.66
N SER A 335 4.57 27.13 -1.16
CA SER A 335 4.49 28.31 -0.29
C SER A 335 3.29 28.24 0.71
N GLU A 336 2.25 27.49 0.37
CA GLU A 336 1.07 27.29 1.22
C GLU A 336 1.10 25.97 2.03
N GLY A 337 1.92 25.00 1.62
CA GLY A 337 1.96 23.62 2.15
C GLY A 337 3.10 23.30 3.11
N HIS A 338 3.87 24.26 3.55
CA HIS A 338 5.12 24.07 4.31
C HIS A 338 5.03 23.37 5.67
N HIS A 339 3.86 22.90 6.09
CA HIS A 339 3.69 22.36 7.44
C HIS A 339 3.61 20.83 7.56
N ILE A 340 3.80 20.01 6.50
CA ILE A 340 3.55 18.57 6.58
C ILE A 340 4.66 17.68 6.00
N VAL A 341 5.51 18.18 5.14
CA VAL A 341 6.73 17.45 4.78
C VAL A 341 7.76 17.83 5.84
N GLU A 342 8.04 16.92 6.79
CA GLU A 342 9.20 17.08 7.65
C GLU A 342 10.43 17.17 6.74
N ALA A 343 10.98 18.37 6.57
CA ALA A 343 12.20 18.57 5.81
C ALA A 343 13.36 17.95 6.59
N VAL A 344 13.67 16.70 6.28
CA VAL A 344 14.81 15.99 6.90
C VAL A 344 16.14 16.41 6.31
N LEU A 345 16.12 17.07 5.14
CA LEU A 345 17.28 17.69 4.52
C LEU A 345 16.90 19.12 4.07
N ASP A 346 17.71 20.10 4.49
CA ASP A 346 17.48 21.52 4.19
C ASP A 346 17.68 21.81 2.70
N ARG A 347 16.63 22.26 2.02
CA ARG A 347 16.68 22.65 0.61
C ARG A 347 17.66 23.79 0.33
N GLU A 348 17.79 24.75 1.24
CA GLU A 348 18.69 25.87 1.08
C GLU A 348 20.16 25.45 0.99
N ILE A 349 20.50 24.23 1.38
CA ILE A 349 21.84 23.71 1.26
C ILE A 349 22.31 23.66 -0.20
N ALA A 350 21.39 23.40 -1.13
CA ALA A 350 21.69 23.43 -2.57
C ALA A 350 22.14 24.82 -3.05
N SER A 351 21.56 25.88 -2.51
CA SER A 351 21.94 27.26 -2.85
C SER A 351 23.29 27.67 -2.28
N ARG A 352 23.76 26.97 -1.22
CA ARG A 352 25.03 27.23 -0.55
C ARG A 352 26.21 26.48 -1.17
N ILE A 353 25.92 25.52 -2.06
CA ILE A 353 26.95 24.81 -2.81
C ILE A 353 27.33 25.68 -4.01
N SER A 354 28.57 26.20 -4.03
CA SER A 354 29.13 26.83 -5.22
C SER A 354 29.41 25.71 -6.22
N ALA A 355 28.65 25.69 -7.29
CA ALA A 355 28.73 24.65 -8.31
C ALA A 355 29.63 25.11 -9.46
N TYR A 356 30.52 24.23 -9.91
CA TYR A 356 31.30 24.46 -11.13
C TYR A 356 30.38 24.52 -12.36
N ILE A 357 29.27 23.77 -12.32
CA ILE A 357 28.21 23.77 -13.35
C ILE A 357 26.97 24.45 -12.78
N ASP A 358 27.13 25.61 -12.35
CA ASP A 358 26.22 26.62 -11.83
C ASP A 358 24.73 26.23 -11.69
N GLU A 359 23.86 26.76 -12.55
CA GLU A 359 22.38 26.73 -12.40
C GLU A 359 21.79 25.32 -12.55
N GLN A 360 22.34 24.52 -13.46
CA GLN A 360 21.79 23.18 -13.75
C GLN A 360 21.96 22.24 -12.56
N LEU A 361 23.12 22.26 -11.89
CA LEU A 361 23.33 21.41 -10.72
C LEU A 361 22.48 21.86 -9.54
N ARG A 362 22.31 23.16 -9.30
CA ARG A 362 21.45 23.69 -8.24
C ARG A 362 19.98 23.29 -8.44
N THR A 363 19.49 23.40 -9.67
CA THR A 363 18.14 22.96 -10.02
C THR A 363 17.95 21.48 -9.78
N PHE A 364 18.89 20.65 -10.22
CA PHE A 364 18.91 19.22 -9.99
C PHE A 364 18.91 18.88 -8.49
N LEU A 365 19.85 19.46 -7.72
CA LEU A 365 19.97 19.23 -6.28
C LEU A 365 18.71 19.66 -5.52
N SER A 366 18.13 20.80 -5.85
CA SER A 366 16.90 21.27 -5.22
C SER A 366 15.74 20.31 -5.48
N SER A 367 15.61 19.81 -6.70
CA SER A 367 14.57 18.83 -7.07
C SER A 367 14.75 17.50 -6.33
N ASP A 368 15.97 16.97 -6.32
CA ASP A 368 16.26 15.68 -5.67
C ASP A 368 16.13 15.77 -4.15
N ILE A 369 16.49 16.91 -3.53
CA ILE A 369 16.28 17.13 -2.08
C ILE A 369 14.79 17.16 -1.75
N ASP A 370 13.99 17.81 -2.57
CA ASP A 370 12.54 17.86 -2.39
C ASP A 370 11.90 16.48 -2.53
N GLU A 371 12.34 15.71 -3.53
CA GLU A 371 11.88 14.33 -3.73
C GLU A 371 12.32 13.42 -2.58
N LEU A 372 13.55 13.60 -2.07
CA LEU A 372 14.05 12.88 -0.89
C LEU A 372 13.17 13.16 0.33
N ASN A 373 12.87 14.44 0.61
CA ASN A 373 12.01 14.83 1.72
C ASN A 373 10.60 14.24 1.58
N ALA A 374 10.04 14.27 0.37
CA ALA A 374 8.74 13.68 0.07
C ALA A 374 8.73 12.15 0.26
N CYS A 375 9.76 11.47 -0.25
CA CYS A 375 9.92 10.02 -0.05
C CYS A 375 10.05 9.65 1.43
N PHE A 376 10.84 10.41 2.20
CA PHE A 376 11.01 10.16 3.64
C PHE A 376 9.69 10.33 4.38
N SER A 377 8.97 11.44 4.15
CA SER A 377 7.67 11.72 4.78
C SER A 377 6.58 10.71 4.40
N ALA A 378 6.67 10.13 3.20
CA ALA A 378 5.78 9.08 2.74
C ALA A 378 6.13 7.68 3.28
N GLY A 379 7.19 7.54 4.11
CA GLY A 379 7.68 6.24 4.58
C GLY A 379 8.41 5.42 3.51
N ALA A 380 8.69 6.00 2.35
CA ALA A 380 9.42 5.36 1.25
C ALA A 380 10.95 5.41 1.50
N TYR A 381 11.39 4.91 2.66
CA TYR A 381 12.76 5.06 3.17
C TYR A 381 13.84 4.53 2.23
N LYS A 382 13.54 3.45 1.50
CA LYS A 382 14.48 2.91 0.50
C LYS A 382 14.69 3.89 -0.65
N ALA A 383 13.64 4.55 -1.14
CA ALA A 383 13.73 5.56 -2.18
C ALA A 383 14.51 6.80 -1.69
N ALA A 384 14.25 7.26 -0.48
CA ALA A 384 15.00 8.36 0.14
C ALA A 384 16.50 8.06 0.23
N ILE A 385 16.91 6.84 0.59
CA ILE A 385 18.32 6.42 0.62
C ILE A 385 18.95 6.40 -0.79
N ILE A 386 18.20 5.98 -1.80
CA ILE A 386 18.68 5.98 -3.19
C ILE A 386 18.93 7.42 -3.67
N LEU A 387 17.98 8.32 -3.41
CA LEU A 387 18.11 9.74 -3.73
C LEU A 387 19.29 10.39 -2.97
N ALA A 388 19.46 10.09 -1.69
CA ALA A 388 20.63 10.54 -0.93
C ALA A 388 21.95 10.13 -1.59
N GLY A 389 22.02 8.92 -2.14
CA GLY A 389 23.18 8.45 -2.90
C GLY A 389 23.35 9.16 -4.25
N SER A 390 22.27 9.52 -4.94
CA SER A 390 22.30 10.30 -6.19
C SER A 390 22.77 11.72 -5.96
N ILE A 391 22.24 12.38 -4.96
CA ILE A 391 22.68 13.74 -4.52
C ILE A 391 24.17 13.73 -4.17
N LEU A 392 24.61 12.77 -3.38
CA LEU A 392 26.01 12.62 -3.02
C LEU A 392 26.91 12.50 -4.27
N GLU A 393 26.53 11.63 -5.21
CA GLU A 393 27.28 11.39 -6.44
C GLU A 393 27.42 12.67 -7.27
N ALA A 394 26.32 13.39 -7.46
CA ALA A 394 26.32 14.65 -8.20
C ALA A 394 27.22 15.71 -7.58
N VAL A 395 27.18 15.85 -6.25
CA VAL A 395 28.01 16.81 -5.51
C VAL A 395 29.50 16.45 -5.59
N LEU A 396 29.85 15.17 -5.54
CA LEU A 396 31.24 14.74 -5.65
C LEU A 396 31.81 14.91 -7.07
N ILE A 397 30.97 14.67 -8.10
CA ILE A 397 31.35 14.93 -9.50
C ILE A 397 31.62 16.43 -9.70
N ASP A 398 30.74 17.29 -9.20
CA ASP A 398 30.90 18.74 -9.28
C ASP A 398 32.16 19.21 -8.51
N TRP A 399 32.37 18.65 -7.33
CA TRP A 399 33.56 19.00 -6.52
C TRP A 399 34.86 18.64 -7.21
N LEU A 400 34.94 17.43 -7.81
CA LEU A 400 36.11 17.02 -8.57
C LEU A 400 36.25 17.87 -9.86
N SER A 401 35.14 18.22 -10.50
CA SER A 401 35.12 19.11 -11.66
C SER A 401 35.71 20.48 -11.35
N GLU A 402 35.41 21.04 -10.18
CA GLU A 402 35.99 22.32 -9.74
C GLU A 402 37.48 22.20 -9.48
N ILE A 403 37.92 21.11 -8.82
CA ILE A 403 39.34 20.89 -8.53
C ILE A 403 40.18 20.78 -9.80
N ASP A 404 39.71 20.02 -10.78
CA ASP A 404 40.45 19.72 -12.02
C ASP A 404 40.17 20.72 -13.13
N HIS A 405 39.24 21.67 -12.92
CA HIS A 405 38.74 22.59 -13.95
C HIS A 405 38.22 21.90 -15.22
N VAL A 406 37.56 20.72 -15.04
CA VAL A 406 37.00 19.91 -16.12
C VAL A 406 35.54 19.58 -15.79
N ASN A 407 34.61 19.75 -16.73
CA ASN A 407 33.23 19.37 -16.56
C ASN A 407 33.06 17.83 -16.67
N TYR A 408 33.08 17.12 -15.56
CA TYR A 408 32.95 15.66 -15.53
C TYR A 408 31.50 15.14 -15.71
N PHE A 409 30.53 16.01 -15.84
CA PHE A 409 29.19 15.62 -16.31
C PHE A 409 29.15 15.43 -17.82
N GLU A 410 29.93 16.23 -18.57
CA GLU A 410 30.06 16.11 -20.02
C GLU A 410 31.18 15.15 -20.43
N GLN A 411 32.29 15.17 -19.72
CA GLN A 411 33.46 14.34 -19.99
C GLN A 411 33.67 13.38 -18.83
N PRO A 412 33.24 12.12 -18.94
CA PRO A 412 33.32 11.17 -17.81
C PRO A 412 34.73 11.04 -17.26
N TYR A 413 34.84 11.04 -15.91
CA TYR A 413 36.11 10.78 -15.24
C TYR A 413 36.45 9.29 -15.32
N TYR A 414 37.69 8.97 -15.69
CA TYR A 414 38.20 7.61 -15.83
C TYR A 414 39.26 7.32 -14.79
N VAL A 415 39.18 6.13 -14.19
CA VAL A 415 40.14 5.61 -13.23
C VAL A 415 40.68 4.27 -13.73
N ARG A 416 41.90 3.94 -13.33
CA ARG A 416 42.51 2.65 -13.65
C ARG A 416 41.98 1.57 -12.71
N ASP A 417 41.29 0.57 -13.25
CA ASP A 417 40.82 -0.58 -12.50
C ASP A 417 42.03 -1.41 -12.02
N SER A 418 42.19 -1.55 -10.71
CA SER A 418 43.33 -2.25 -10.11
C SER A 418 43.37 -3.75 -10.42
N ARG A 419 42.22 -4.35 -10.72
CA ARG A 419 42.07 -5.78 -11.01
C ARG A 419 42.36 -6.11 -12.47
N THR A 420 41.90 -5.29 -13.38
CA THR A 420 42.00 -5.54 -14.84
C THR A 420 43.14 -4.76 -15.50
N GLY A 421 43.65 -3.72 -14.84
CA GLY A 421 44.65 -2.81 -15.37
C GLY A 421 44.14 -1.92 -16.52
N ARG A 422 42.83 -1.93 -16.80
CA ARG A 422 42.18 -1.11 -17.85
C ARG A 422 41.53 0.11 -17.25
N ASP A 423 41.39 1.15 -18.06
CA ASP A 423 40.62 2.31 -17.67
C ASP A 423 39.14 1.97 -17.64
N LYS A 424 38.45 2.35 -16.58
CA LYS A 424 37.00 2.26 -16.40
C LYS A 424 36.44 3.63 -16.10
N ARG A 425 35.19 3.90 -16.46
CA ARG A 425 34.46 5.07 -15.96
C ARG A 425 34.37 4.98 -14.44
N ALA A 426 34.68 6.09 -13.76
CA ALA A 426 34.59 6.19 -12.32
C ALA A 426 33.17 5.94 -11.82
N ASP A 427 33.04 5.30 -10.69
CA ASP A 427 31.80 5.13 -9.95
C ASP A 427 31.88 5.88 -8.60
N LEU A 428 30.78 5.87 -7.84
CA LEU A 428 30.70 6.64 -6.58
C LEU A 428 31.85 6.34 -5.60
N ILE A 429 32.37 5.11 -5.56
CA ILE A 429 33.52 4.79 -4.70
C ILE A 429 34.81 5.48 -5.13
N ASP A 430 35.01 5.59 -6.44
CA ASP A 430 36.19 6.21 -7.00
C ASP A 430 36.19 7.73 -6.72
N TYR A 431 35.03 8.41 -6.90
CA TYR A 431 34.87 9.82 -6.53
C TYR A 431 35.12 10.07 -5.03
N ILE A 432 34.58 9.24 -4.14
CA ILE A 432 34.81 9.37 -2.70
C ILE A 432 36.30 9.24 -2.37
N ASN A 433 36.98 8.26 -2.96
CA ASN A 433 38.39 7.99 -2.69
C ASN A 433 39.28 9.09 -3.25
N GLU A 434 38.98 9.63 -4.43
CA GLU A 434 39.76 10.68 -5.06
C GLU A 434 39.70 11.99 -4.24
N ILE A 435 38.48 12.42 -3.91
CA ILE A 435 38.32 13.61 -3.05
C ILE A 435 38.95 13.40 -1.67
N LYS A 436 38.81 12.20 -1.08
CA LYS A 436 39.52 11.88 0.19
C LYS A 436 41.02 12.01 0.04
N TYR A 437 41.59 11.60 -1.06
CA TYR A 437 43.03 11.71 -1.33
C TYR A 437 43.48 13.16 -1.48
N ILE A 438 42.75 13.95 -2.27
CA ILE A 438 43.07 15.36 -2.55
C ILE A 438 42.89 16.22 -1.29
N GLU A 439 41.83 16.00 -0.52
CA GLU A 439 41.40 16.84 0.58
C GLU A 439 41.94 16.41 1.97
N LYS A 440 42.87 15.43 2.03
CA LYS A 440 43.51 15.05 3.31
C LYS A 440 44.24 16.23 3.96
N PRO A 441 44.20 16.32 5.33
CA PRO A 441 43.47 15.44 6.27
C PRO A 441 42.03 15.88 6.59
N ARG A 442 41.49 16.86 5.89
CA ARG A 442 40.28 17.63 6.26
C ARG A 442 38.97 16.88 5.99
N TRP A 443 38.96 15.93 5.07
CA TRP A 443 37.75 15.24 4.62
C TRP A 443 37.75 13.74 4.90
N VAL A 444 38.42 13.28 5.93
CA VAL A 444 38.52 11.84 6.26
C VAL A 444 37.22 11.35 6.89
N LYS A 445 36.64 12.13 7.79
CA LYS A 445 35.39 11.79 8.50
C LYS A 445 34.22 11.78 7.55
N GLU A 446 34.11 12.78 6.71
CA GLU A 446 33.05 12.92 5.69
C GLU A 446 33.15 11.83 4.62
N ALA A 447 34.36 11.44 4.21
CA ALA A 447 34.55 10.32 3.31
C ALA A 447 34.04 8.99 3.91
N ASP A 448 34.26 8.76 5.21
CA ASP A 448 33.72 7.58 5.87
C ASP A 448 32.17 7.59 5.93
N MET A 449 31.55 8.77 6.09
CA MET A 449 30.10 8.96 6.00
C MET A 449 29.62 8.71 4.56
N ALA A 450 30.28 9.27 3.54
CA ALA A 450 29.98 9.04 2.13
C ALA A 450 30.05 7.54 1.77
N HIS A 451 31.04 6.82 2.29
CA HIS A 451 31.09 5.36 2.11
C HIS A 451 29.94 4.62 2.77
N LYS A 452 29.42 5.08 3.91
CA LYS A 452 28.24 4.50 4.56
C LYS A 452 26.97 4.74 3.71
N ILE A 453 26.81 5.97 3.19
CA ILE A 453 25.72 6.30 2.25
C ILE A 453 25.77 5.36 1.03
N ARG A 454 26.95 5.25 0.38
CA ARG A 454 27.17 4.37 -0.76
C ARG A 454 26.80 2.92 -0.47
N LYS A 455 27.22 2.38 0.69
CA LYS A 455 26.87 1.01 1.09
C LYS A 455 25.36 0.83 1.23
N LYS A 456 24.67 1.79 1.84
CA LYS A 456 23.22 1.73 2.02
C LYS A 456 22.44 1.95 0.70
N ARG A 457 22.94 2.82 -0.21
CA ARG A 457 22.39 2.96 -1.57
C ARG A 457 22.40 1.62 -2.32
N ASN A 458 23.43 0.80 -2.14
CA ASN A 458 23.50 -0.50 -2.81
C ASN A 458 22.43 -1.50 -2.38
N LEU A 459 21.65 -1.23 -1.32
CA LEU A 459 20.46 -1.98 -0.94
C LEU A 459 19.33 -1.92 -2.00
N VAL A 460 19.50 -1.14 -3.05
CA VAL A 460 18.66 -1.24 -4.26
C VAL A 460 18.68 -2.65 -4.86
N HIS A 461 19.82 -3.36 -4.74
CA HIS A 461 19.95 -4.74 -5.21
C HIS A 461 19.22 -5.72 -4.29
N ALA A 462 18.29 -6.48 -4.86
CA ALA A 462 17.40 -7.37 -4.10
C ALA A 462 18.15 -8.35 -3.17
N GLN A 463 19.29 -8.88 -3.61
CA GLN A 463 20.09 -9.80 -2.81
C GLN A 463 20.63 -9.16 -1.52
N LEU A 464 21.13 -7.92 -1.61
CA LEU A 464 21.64 -7.18 -0.46
C LEU A 464 20.49 -6.77 0.47
N CYS A 465 19.35 -6.35 -0.09
CA CYS A 465 18.18 -6.00 0.70
C CYS A 465 17.64 -7.19 1.51
N ILE A 466 17.67 -8.40 0.93
CA ILE A 466 17.24 -9.63 1.63
C ILE A 466 18.23 -10.00 2.75
N SER A 467 19.52 -9.83 2.54
CA SER A 467 20.55 -10.21 3.52
C SER A 467 20.70 -9.23 4.69
N GLU A 468 20.44 -7.93 4.46
CA GLU A 468 20.58 -6.88 5.48
C GLU A 468 19.28 -6.51 6.20
N GLY A 469 18.14 -7.06 5.76
CA GLY A 469 16.82 -6.78 6.32
C GLY A 469 16.14 -5.54 5.73
N ALA A 470 14.93 -5.23 6.22
CA ALA A 470 14.14 -4.11 5.74
C ALA A 470 14.78 -2.77 6.12
N VAL A 471 14.80 -1.84 5.16
CA VAL A 471 15.22 -0.45 5.39
C VAL A 471 14.11 0.28 6.12
N GLY A 472 14.35 0.67 7.37
CA GLY A 472 13.41 1.45 8.20
C GLY A 472 13.78 2.94 8.27
N GLU A 473 12.94 3.71 8.96
CA GLU A 473 13.08 5.15 9.19
C GLU A 473 14.46 5.51 9.78
N GLU A 474 14.88 4.83 10.82
CA GLU A 474 16.16 5.10 11.50
C GLU A 474 17.35 5.00 10.54
N SER A 475 17.33 3.99 9.67
CA SER A 475 18.37 3.80 8.65
C SER A 475 18.40 4.92 7.62
N ALA A 476 17.23 5.40 7.21
CA ALA A 476 17.11 6.49 6.25
C ALA A 476 17.52 7.82 6.88
N ARG A 477 17.07 8.12 8.09
CA ARG A 477 17.43 9.32 8.85
C ARG A 477 18.95 9.41 9.05
N MET A 478 19.58 8.32 9.47
CA MET A 478 21.05 8.27 9.61
C MET A 478 21.79 8.57 8.28
N VAL A 479 21.30 8.05 7.16
CA VAL A 479 21.91 8.30 5.83
C VAL A 479 21.75 9.76 5.44
N ILE A 480 20.60 10.35 5.70
CA ILE A 480 20.32 11.76 5.41
C ILE A 480 21.17 12.68 6.30
N ASP A 481 21.34 12.37 7.58
CA ASP A 481 22.21 13.12 8.48
C ASP A 481 23.68 13.09 7.99
N TYR A 482 24.14 11.95 7.48
CA TYR A 482 25.48 11.87 6.89
C TYR A 482 25.59 12.71 5.61
N LEU A 483 24.57 12.69 4.76
CA LEU A 483 24.53 13.51 3.56
C LEU A 483 24.56 15.00 3.92
N ASP A 484 23.73 15.45 4.85
CA ASP A 484 23.70 16.83 5.34
C ASP A 484 25.08 17.32 5.80
N GLN A 485 25.81 16.48 6.55
CA GLN A 485 27.18 16.83 6.99
C GLN A 485 28.16 16.94 5.81
N VAL A 486 28.09 16.05 4.82
CA VAL A 486 28.93 16.11 3.61
C VAL A 486 28.63 17.38 2.82
N LEU A 487 27.34 17.71 2.62
CA LEU A 487 26.91 18.90 1.89
C LEU A 487 27.32 20.20 2.61
N LYS A 488 27.18 20.26 3.93
CA LYS A 488 27.65 21.40 4.74
C LYS A 488 29.14 21.61 4.61
N THR A 489 29.93 20.55 4.61
CA THR A 489 31.42 20.67 4.44
C THR A 489 31.74 21.20 3.05
N ARG A 490 31.06 20.76 2.00
CA ARG A 490 31.22 21.30 0.64
C ARG A 490 30.84 22.79 0.57
N GLY A 491 29.69 23.16 1.14
CA GLY A 491 29.18 24.55 1.15
C GLY A 491 30.11 25.55 1.88
N ILE A 492 30.73 25.16 3.00
CA ILE A 492 31.66 26.04 3.75
C ILE A 492 32.92 26.38 2.91
N ARG A 493 33.33 25.49 2.03
CA ARG A 493 34.52 25.73 1.18
C ARG A 493 34.29 26.67 0.04
N SER A 494 33.10 26.61 -0.56
CA SER A 494 32.75 27.49 -1.67
C SER A 494 32.67 28.98 -1.29
N VAL A 495 32.52 29.29 0.00
CA VAL A 495 32.52 30.67 0.51
C VAL A 495 33.94 31.18 0.81
N ARG A 496 34.97 30.33 0.81
CA ARG A 496 36.38 30.68 1.16
C ARG A 496 37.36 30.66 -0.01
N GLY A 497 36.92 30.33 -1.22
CA GLY A 497 37.66 30.49 -2.48
C GLY A 497 37.26 31.78 -3.15
#